data_62d66f288b6b9bbd11ebfbf76931bbe6
#
_entry.id   62d66f288b6b9bbd11ebfbf76931bbe6
#
_cell.length_a   1.000
_cell.length_b   1.000
_cell.length_c   1.000
_cell.angle_alpha   90.00
_cell.angle_beta   90.00
_cell.angle_gamma   90.00
#
_symmetry.space_group_name_H-M   'P 1'
#
loop_
_entity.id
_entity.type
_entity.pdbx_description
1 polymer ?
#
loop_
_entity_poly.entity_id
_entity_poly.type
_entity_poly.pdbx_seq_one_letter_code
_entity_poly.pdbx_strand_id
1 'polypeptide(L)'
;MSDKKRIITFFIFVGLFSIFFAVGAETTVSEEEAKLFLEQFEALVENIDSVGIFLHNLAIALPMFIPGFGIVWGFFASWQTGVAFAAFKTINPTLIQIPSLSVLYLTPFGLMELAAYSIAMSRSLFLVQKLIKKIPIKSDSKITGIEVGIVVALLLAGGFIEAHMIELFEKGELQVPEI
;
A
#
# COMPACT_ATOMS: atom_id res chain seq x y z
N MET A 1 13.03 -5.04 -22.80
CA MET A 1 13.36 -3.91 -21.88
C MET A 1 14.47 -4.39 -20.97
N SER A 2 15.49 -3.56 -20.67
CA SER A 2 16.59 -4.00 -19.80
C SER A 2 16.15 -4.09 -18.33
N ASP A 3 16.68 -5.07 -17.59
CA ASP A 3 16.39 -5.28 -16.18
C ASP A 3 16.75 -4.05 -15.34
N LYS A 4 17.84 -3.35 -15.72
CA LYS A 4 18.23 -2.09 -15.07
C LYS A 4 17.13 -1.04 -15.07
N LYS A 5 16.41 -0.87 -16.22
CA LYS A 5 15.28 0.09 -16.28
C LYS A 5 14.13 -0.32 -15.38
N ARG A 6 13.85 -1.62 -15.28
CA ARG A 6 12.78 -2.14 -14.40
C ARG A 6 13.08 -1.85 -12.94
N ILE A 7 14.30 -2.13 -12.51
CA ILE A 7 14.75 -1.89 -11.14
C ILE A 7 14.70 -0.40 -10.81
N ILE A 8 15.23 0.45 -11.67
CA ILE A 8 15.19 1.91 -11.47
C ILE A 8 13.75 2.41 -11.35
N THR A 9 12.87 1.99 -12.27
CA THR A 9 11.48 2.40 -12.27
C THR A 9 10.74 1.93 -11.00
N PHE A 10 11.02 0.71 -10.55
CA PHE A 10 10.49 0.20 -9.27
C PHE A 10 10.87 1.12 -8.11
N PHE A 11 12.15 1.45 -7.93
CA PHE A 11 12.56 2.35 -6.84
C PHE A 11 12.05 3.77 -6.98
N ILE A 12 11.84 4.28 -8.20
CA ILE A 12 11.15 5.55 -8.42
C ILE A 12 9.72 5.48 -7.87
N PHE A 13 8.98 4.41 -8.14
CA PHE A 13 7.62 4.27 -7.62
C PHE A 13 7.58 4.01 -6.11
N VAL A 14 8.55 3.32 -5.54
CA VAL A 14 8.71 3.23 -4.07
C VAL A 14 8.84 4.63 -3.48
N GLY A 15 9.73 5.46 -4.02
CA GLY A 15 9.92 6.84 -3.53
C GLY A 15 8.68 7.72 -3.73
N LEU A 16 8.05 7.67 -4.91
CA LEU A 16 6.85 8.45 -5.19
C LEU A 16 5.67 8.02 -4.32
N PHE A 17 5.45 6.73 -4.15
CA PHE A 17 4.41 6.20 -3.25
C PHE A 17 4.63 6.73 -1.82
N SER A 18 5.87 6.65 -1.31
CA SER A 18 6.21 7.17 0.02
C SER A 18 5.98 8.67 0.17
N ILE A 19 6.25 9.45 -0.90
CA ILE A 19 5.99 10.90 -0.89
C ILE A 19 4.48 11.16 -0.80
N PHE A 20 3.65 10.50 -1.62
CA PHE A 20 2.20 10.69 -1.58
C PHE A 20 1.59 10.24 -0.27
N PHE A 21 2.09 9.14 0.31
CA PHE A 21 1.72 8.71 1.66
C PHE A 21 2.07 9.77 2.70
N ALA A 22 3.30 10.29 2.69
CA ALA A 22 3.74 11.32 3.64
C ALA A 22 2.89 12.59 3.52
N VAL A 23 2.58 13.03 2.29
CA VAL A 23 1.69 14.18 2.06
C VAL A 23 0.31 13.93 2.64
N GLY A 24 -0.26 12.74 2.46
CA GLY A 24 -1.52 12.35 3.08
C GLY A 24 -1.45 12.34 4.61
N ALA A 25 -0.37 11.81 5.17
CA ALA A 25 -0.17 11.68 6.62
C ALA A 25 0.06 13.01 7.36
N GLU A 26 0.38 14.07 6.61
CA GLU A 26 0.48 15.46 7.13
C GLU A 26 -0.80 16.28 6.87
N THR A 27 -1.86 15.66 6.33
CA THR A 27 -3.15 16.33 6.15
C THR A 27 -3.79 16.58 7.51
N THR A 28 -4.32 17.79 7.70
CA THR A 28 -5.09 18.11 8.90
C THR A 28 -6.48 17.49 8.79
N VAL A 29 -6.82 16.61 9.72
CA VAL A 29 -8.13 15.97 9.84
C VAL A 29 -8.79 16.48 11.11
N SER A 30 -10.03 16.97 11.04
CA SER A 30 -10.77 17.38 12.23
C SER A 30 -11.13 16.18 13.11
N GLU A 31 -11.35 16.41 14.41
CA GLU A 31 -11.74 15.33 15.33
C GLU A 31 -13.04 14.63 14.90
N GLU A 32 -13.99 15.39 14.34
CA GLU A 32 -15.27 14.86 13.88
C GLU A 32 -15.07 13.93 12.67
N GLU A 33 -14.29 14.36 11.68
CA GLU A 33 -13.94 13.54 10.50
C GLU A 33 -13.13 12.31 10.88
N ALA A 34 -12.18 12.46 11.82
CA ALA A 34 -11.36 11.36 12.31
C ALA A 34 -12.20 10.31 13.03
N LYS A 35 -13.17 10.70 13.88
CA LYS A 35 -14.10 9.78 14.56
C LYS A 35 -14.97 9.04 13.56
N LEU A 36 -15.56 9.77 12.60
CA LEU A 36 -16.38 9.15 11.56
C LEU A 36 -15.56 8.14 10.72
N PHE A 37 -14.31 8.49 10.40
CA PHE A 37 -13.40 7.59 9.70
C PHE A 37 -13.11 6.33 10.52
N LEU A 38 -12.83 6.47 11.83
CA LEU A 38 -12.58 5.32 12.71
C LEU A 38 -13.80 4.40 12.80
N GLU A 39 -15.00 4.95 12.98
CA GLU A 39 -16.23 4.14 13.03
C GLU A 39 -16.42 3.33 11.74
N GLN A 40 -16.18 3.95 10.57
CA GLN A 40 -16.23 3.25 9.30
C GLN A 40 -15.13 2.21 9.15
N PHE A 41 -13.92 2.52 9.61
CA PHE A 41 -12.80 1.61 9.57
C PHE A 41 -13.02 0.40 10.49
N GLU A 42 -13.47 0.63 11.75
CA GLU A 42 -13.80 -0.43 12.69
C GLU A 42 -14.87 -1.37 12.12
N ALA A 43 -15.92 -0.83 11.51
CA ALA A 43 -16.96 -1.63 10.87
C ALA A 43 -16.43 -2.47 9.68
N LEU A 44 -15.38 -1.99 8.97
CA LEU A 44 -14.76 -2.73 7.87
C LEU A 44 -13.80 -3.83 8.36
N VAL A 45 -13.14 -3.60 9.50
CA VAL A 45 -12.14 -4.54 10.04
C VAL A 45 -12.71 -5.43 11.15
N GLU A 46 -13.93 -5.18 11.61
CA GLU A 46 -14.60 -6.04 12.59
C GLU A 46 -14.67 -7.47 12.06
N ASN A 47 -14.00 -8.38 12.75
CA ASN A 47 -13.86 -9.79 12.36
C ASN A 47 -13.07 -10.04 11.04
N ILE A 48 -12.23 -9.07 10.60
CA ILE A 48 -11.39 -9.28 9.44
C ILE A 48 -10.27 -10.29 9.79
N ASP A 49 -10.20 -11.35 9.01
CA ASP A 49 -9.13 -12.34 9.11
C ASP A 49 -8.00 -12.04 8.11
N SER A 50 -6.96 -12.85 8.16
CA SER A 50 -5.81 -12.72 7.24
C SER A 50 -6.19 -12.75 5.77
N VAL A 51 -7.26 -13.49 5.42
CA VAL A 51 -7.77 -13.58 4.05
C VAL A 51 -8.51 -12.30 3.68
N GLY A 52 -9.27 -11.72 4.60
CA GLY A 52 -9.94 -10.44 4.41
C GLY A 52 -8.94 -9.30 4.19
N ILE A 53 -7.88 -9.20 4.99
CA ILE A 53 -6.77 -8.24 4.80
C ILE A 53 -6.13 -8.43 3.42
N PHE A 54 -5.79 -9.67 3.06
CA PHE A 54 -5.23 -9.99 1.74
C PHE A 54 -6.15 -9.54 0.60
N LEU A 55 -7.44 -9.86 0.66
CA LEU A 55 -8.40 -9.51 -0.39
C LEU A 55 -8.60 -8.01 -0.50
N HIS A 56 -8.61 -7.28 0.61
CA HIS A 56 -8.66 -5.81 0.62
C HIS A 56 -7.45 -5.22 -0.11
N ASN A 57 -6.25 -5.61 0.27
CA ASN A 57 -5.02 -5.12 -0.34
C ASN A 57 -4.89 -5.53 -1.81
N LEU A 58 -5.36 -6.74 -2.15
CA LEU A 58 -5.39 -7.20 -3.54
C LEU A 58 -6.37 -6.38 -4.40
N ALA A 59 -7.53 -6.02 -3.87
CA ALA A 59 -8.50 -5.18 -4.56
C ALA A 59 -7.93 -3.78 -4.87
N ILE A 60 -7.06 -3.26 -4.01
CA ILE A 60 -6.32 -2.01 -4.25
C ILE A 60 -5.20 -2.20 -5.29
N ALA A 61 -4.47 -3.32 -5.23
CA ALA A 61 -3.31 -3.57 -6.09
C ALA A 61 -3.68 -3.89 -7.55
N LEU A 62 -4.73 -4.68 -7.79
CA LEU A 62 -5.06 -5.14 -9.15
C LEU A 62 -5.36 -3.99 -10.13
N PRO A 63 -6.12 -2.95 -9.79
CA PRO A 63 -6.32 -1.79 -10.67
C PRO A 63 -5.03 -1.07 -11.02
N MET A 64 -3.98 -1.17 -10.17
CA MET A 64 -2.68 -0.56 -10.44
C MET A 64 -1.96 -1.15 -11.66
N PHE A 65 -2.37 -2.32 -12.15
CA PHE A 65 -1.83 -2.90 -13.38
C PHE A 65 -2.47 -2.31 -14.66
N ILE A 66 -3.58 -1.58 -14.55
CA ILE A 66 -4.25 -0.99 -15.71
C ILE A 66 -3.38 0.12 -16.30
N PRO A 67 -3.05 0.09 -17.62
CA PRO A 67 -2.16 1.05 -18.24
C PRO A 67 -2.60 2.50 -18.02
N GLY A 68 -1.76 3.32 -17.40
CA GLY A 68 -2.00 4.74 -17.09
C GLY A 68 -2.89 4.95 -15.87
N PHE A 69 -4.07 4.36 -15.83
CA PHE A 69 -4.97 4.44 -14.67
C PHE A 69 -4.28 3.96 -13.40
N GLY A 70 -3.52 2.86 -13.49
CA GLY A 70 -2.86 2.26 -12.33
C GLY A 70 -1.88 3.19 -11.62
N ILE A 71 -1.24 4.12 -12.33
CA ILE A 71 -0.35 5.11 -11.74
C ILE A 71 -1.14 6.12 -10.90
N VAL A 72 -2.22 6.66 -11.48
CA VAL A 72 -3.08 7.65 -10.80
C VAL A 72 -3.76 7.01 -9.59
N TRP A 73 -4.29 5.80 -9.77
CA TRP A 73 -4.91 5.02 -8.71
C TRP A 73 -3.93 4.70 -7.57
N GLY A 74 -2.70 4.31 -7.89
CA GLY A 74 -1.68 4.02 -6.89
C GLY A 74 -1.28 5.26 -6.06
N PHE A 75 -1.16 6.43 -6.68
CA PHE A 75 -0.92 7.69 -5.95
C PHE A 75 -2.10 8.08 -5.08
N PHE A 76 -3.33 7.93 -5.59
CA PHE A 76 -4.53 8.17 -4.80
C PHE A 76 -4.61 7.23 -3.60
N ALA A 77 -4.41 5.93 -3.80
CA ALA A 77 -4.42 4.94 -2.73
C ALA A 77 -3.34 5.25 -1.66
N SER A 78 -2.11 5.58 -2.10
CA SER A 78 -1.03 5.97 -1.20
C SER A 78 -1.39 7.20 -0.36
N TRP A 79 -1.89 8.25 -1.01
CA TRP A 79 -2.33 9.46 -0.32
C TRP A 79 -3.47 9.17 0.66
N GLN A 80 -4.46 8.39 0.26
CA GLN A 80 -5.61 8.02 1.10
C GLN A 80 -5.17 7.22 2.34
N THR A 81 -4.20 6.29 2.19
CA THR A 81 -3.62 5.56 3.32
C THR A 81 -2.90 6.52 4.27
N GLY A 82 -2.21 7.52 3.74
CA GLY A 82 -1.62 8.59 4.55
C GLY A 82 -2.66 9.40 5.32
N VAL A 83 -3.76 9.80 4.68
CA VAL A 83 -4.87 10.52 5.35
C VAL A 83 -5.50 9.66 6.44
N ALA A 84 -5.66 8.36 6.21
CA ALA A 84 -6.11 7.43 7.24
C ALA A 84 -5.17 7.45 8.46
N PHE A 85 -3.87 7.42 8.23
CA PHE A 85 -2.88 7.53 9.32
C PHE A 85 -2.97 8.90 10.05
N ALA A 86 -3.23 10.00 9.33
CA ALA A 86 -3.47 11.31 9.94
C ALA A 86 -4.72 11.30 10.85
N ALA A 87 -5.80 10.65 10.41
CA ALA A 87 -7.01 10.47 11.23
C ALA A 87 -6.71 9.70 12.52
N PHE A 88 -5.95 8.60 12.43
CA PHE A 88 -5.51 7.84 13.62
C PHE A 88 -4.67 8.69 14.58
N LYS A 89 -3.73 9.52 14.07
CA LYS A 89 -2.93 10.45 14.89
C LYS A 89 -3.82 11.48 15.62
N THR A 90 -4.88 11.95 14.97
CA THR A 90 -5.81 12.94 15.57
C THR A 90 -6.55 12.37 16.77
N ILE A 91 -6.97 11.10 16.71
CA ILE A 91 -7.68 10.43 17.80
C ILE A 91 -6.74 9.87 18.87
N ASN A 92 -5.55 9.40 18.46
CA ASN A 92 -4.57 8.85 19.38
C ASN A 92 -3.28 9.69 19.38
N PRO A 93 -3.12 10.64 20.35
CA PRO A 93 -1.96 11.52 20.42
C PRO A 93 -0.61 10.79 20.56
N THR A 94 -0.58 9.56 21.04
CA THR A 94 0.66 8.78 21.15
C THR A 94 1.27 8.48 19.79
N LEU A 95 0.44 8.39 18.74
CA LEU A 95 0.89 8.19 17.37
C LEU A 95 1.55 9.42 16.73
N ILE A 96 1.40 10.60 17.32
CA ILE A 96 2.01 11.85 16.81
C ILE A 96 3.53 11.75 16.82
N GLN A 97 4.09 11.04 17.80
CA GLN A 97 5.54 10.86 17.93
C GLN A 97 6.11 9.84 16.92
N ILE A 98 5.26 9.03 16.29
CA ILE A 98 5.69 8.02 15.33
C ILE A 98 5.87 8.69 13.96
N PRO A 99 7.10 8.65 13.38
CA PRO A 99 7.31 9.14 12.03
C PRO A 99 6.39 8.43 11.04
N SER A 100 5.66 9.18 10.22
CA SER A 100 4.61 8.63 9.34
C SER A 100 5.12 7.50 8.45
N LEU A 101 6.33 7.62 7.91
CA LEU A 101 6.94 6.60 7.06
C LEU A 101 7.31 5.29 7.80
N SER A 102 7.33 5.30 9.15
CA SER A 102 7.61 4.08 9.93
C SER A 102 6.61 2.97 9.63
N VAL A 103 5.35 3.31 9.36
CA VAL A 103 4.31 2.34 8.99
C VAL A 103 4.69 1.59 7.71
N LEU A 104 5.27 2.26 6.72
CA LEU A 104 5.66 1.64 5.45
C LEU A 104 6.98 0.88 5.54
N TYR A 105 7.94 1.36 6.35
CA TYR A 105 9.32 0.85 6.30
C TYR A 105 9.71 -0.01 7.49
N LEU A 106 9.07 0.12 8.64
CA LEU A 106 9.42 -0.63 9.85
C LEU A 106 8.50 -1.81 10.13
N THR A 107 7.37 -1.91 9.42
CA THR A 107 6.50 -3.09 9.51
C THR A 107 6.78 -4.03 8.33
N PRO A 108 6.89 -5.36 8.56
CA PRO A 108 7.12 -6.31 7.48
C PRO A 108 6.00 -6.29 6.43
N PHE A 109 4.73 -6.19 6.85
CA PHE A 109 3.59 -6.11 5.94
C PHE A 109 3.59 -4.79 5.14
N GLY A 110 3.91 -3.65 5.76
CA GLY A 110 4.02 -2.36 5.07
C GLY A 110 5.08 -2.39 3.96
N LEU A 111 6.25 -3.02 4.20
CA LEU A 111 7.28 -3.21 3.17
C LEU A 111 6.78 -4.11 2.02
N MET A 112 6.02 -5.17 2.32
CA MET A 112 5.47 -6.07 1.32
C MET A 112 4.42 -5.37 0.45
N GLU A 113 3.55 -4.57 1.05
CA GLU A 113 2.55 -3.76 0.35
C GLU A 113 3.22 -2.69 -0.53
N LEU A 114 4.16 -1.93 0.03
CA LEU A 114 4.91 -0.92 -0.70
C LEU A 114 5.61 -1.52 -1.92
N ALA A 115 6.22 -2.69 -1.78
CA ALA A 115 6.84 -3.41 -2.88
C ALA A 115 5.80 -3.87 -3.92
N ALA A 116 4.68 -4.45 -3.48
CA ALA A 116 3.61 -4.94 -4.33
C ALA A 116 2.99 -3.81 -5.18
N TYR A 117 2.61 -2.70 -4.55
CA TYR A 117 2.03 -1.54 -5.24
C TYR A 117 3.04 -0.89 -6.21
N SER A 118 4.31 -0.77 -5.82
CA SER A 118 5.36 -0.23 -6.67
C SER A 118 5.63 -1.10 -7.91
N ILE A 119 5.56 -2.44 -7.79
CA ILE A 119 5.64 -3.36 -8.92
C ILE A 119 4.47 -3.13 -9.88
N ALA A 120 3.24 -3.05 -9.36
CA ALA A 120 2.04 -2.88 -10.15
C ALA A 120 2.02 -1.54 -10.91
N MET A 121 2.35 -0.43 -10.22
CA MET A 121 2.47 0.91 -10.84
C MET A 121 3.57 0.96 -11.89
N SER A 122 4.73 0.33 -11.63
CA SER A 122 5.83 0.23 -12.61
C SER A 122 5.38 -0.50 -13.87
N ARG A 123 4.60 -1.58 -13.70
CA ARG A 123 4.04 -2.32 -14.84
C ARG A 123 3.07 -1.46 -15.63
N SER A 124 2.18 -0.72 -14.97
CA SER A 124 1.27 0.22 -15.61
C SER A 124 2.02 1.21 -16.52
N LEU A 125 3.11 1.81 -16.03
CA LEU A 125 3.95 2.73 -16.82
C LEU A 125 4.53 2.06 -18.06
N PHE A 126 5.06 0.84 -17.91
CA PHE A 126 5.64 0.12 -19.05
C PHE A 126 4.59 -0.26 -20.11
N LEU A 127 3.39 -0.60 -19.68
CA LEU A 127 2.29 -0.87 -20.59
C LEU A 127 1.85 0.40 -21.34
N VAL A 128 1.80 1.56 -20.66
CA VAL A 128 1.55 2.86 -21.31
C VAL A 128 2.61 3.17 -22.36
N GLN A 129 3.88 2.99 -22.02
CA GLN A 129 4.98 3.23 -22.98
C GLN A 129 4.85 2.36 -24.24
N LYS A 130 4.36 1.13 -24.11
CA LYS A 130 4.07 0.25 -25.25
C LYS A 130 2.90 0.76 -26.10
N LEU A 131 1.82 1.18 -25.42
CA LEU A 131 0.66 1.76 -26.13
C LEU A 131 1.06 2.97 -26.97
N ILE A 132 1.84 3.90 -26.38
CA ILE A 132 2.36 5.08 -27.09
C ILE A 132 3.22 4.68 -28.30
N LYS A 133 4.05 3.65 -28.15
CA LYS A 133 4.92 3.12 -29.22
C LYS A 133 4.18 2.19 -30.19
N LYS A 134 2.87 1.98 -30.02
CA LYS A 134 2.06 1.05 -30.83
C LYS A 134 2.58 -0.40 -30.82
N ILE A 135 3.21 -0.82 -29.74
CA ILE A 135 3.71 -2.19 -29.54
C ILE A 135 2.59 -3.01 -28.87
N PRO A 136 2.28 -4.22 -29.34
CA PRO A 136 1.24 -5.06 -28.74
C PRO A 136 1.53 -5.37 -27.26
N ILE A 137 0.57 -5.09 -26.38
CA ILE A 137 0.66 -5.37 -24.93
C ILE A 137 0.85 -6.88 -24.68
N LYS A 138 0.25 -7.73 -25.52
CA LYS A 138 0.39 -9.19 -25.44
C LYS A 138 1.83 -9.69 -25.39
N SER A 139 2.78 -8.91 -25.93
CA SER A 139 4.21 -9.30 -25.90
C SER A 139 4.79 -9.35 -24.48
N ASP A 140 4.13 -8.70 -23.49
CA ASP A 140 4.55 -8.70 -22.09
C ASP A 140 3.63 -9.52 -21.17
N SER A 141 2.65 -10.23 -21.73
CA SER A 141 1.67 -10.96 -20.92
C SER A 141 2.32 -11.93 -19.93
N LYS A 142 3.37 -12.64 -20.33
CA LYS A 142 4.12 -13.57 -19.46
C LYS A 142 4.78 -12.82 -18.28
N ILE A 143 5.43 -11.69 -18.56
CA ILE A 143 6.10 -10.90 -17.51
C ILE A 143 5.07 -10.27 -16.59
N THR A 144 3.99 -9.72 -17.16
CA THR A 144 2.88 -9.16 -16.37
C THR A 144 2.25 -10.23 -15.47
N GLY A 145 2.03 -11.45 -15.99
CA GLY A 145 1.52 -12.56 -15.19
C GLY A 145 2.45 -12.95 -14.03
N ILE A 146 3.77 -12.96 -14.26
CA ILE A 146 4.76 -13.20 -13.20
C ILE A 146 4.69 -12.08 -12.14
N GLU A 147 4.62 -10.81 -12.55
CA GLU A 147 4.54 -9.69 -11.61
C GLU A 147 3.24 -9.69 -10.81
N VAL A 148 2.10 -10.02 -11.45
CA VAL A 148 0.84 -10.24 -10.72
C VAL A 148 1.00 -11.37 -9.69
N GLY A 149 1.63 -12.49 -10.06
CA GLY A 149 1.91 -13.59 -9.13
C GLY A 149 2.79 -13.17 -7.95
N ILE A 150 3.82 -12.35 -8.18
CA ILE A 150 4.67 -11.80 -7.11
C ILE A 150 3.86 -10.89 -6.20
N VAL A 151 3.04 -9.98 -6.75
CA VAL A 151 2.18 -9.09 -5.98
C VAL A 151 1.20 -9.87 -5.12
N VAL A 152 0.53 -10.88 -5.68
CA VAL A 152 -0.37 -11.76 -4.93
C VAL A 152 0.36 -12.44 -3.77
N ALA A 153 1.57 -12.99 -4.01
CA ALA A 153 2.35 -13.66 -2.98
C ALA A 153 2.79 -12.70 -1.85
N LEU A 154 3.24 -11.48 -2.21
CA LEU A 154 3.62 -10.46 -1.23
C LEU A 154 2.43 -10.03 -0.37
N LEU A 155 1.28 -9.74 -0.99
CA LEU A 155 0.09 -9.32 -0.26
C LEU A 155 -0.51 -10.43 0.58
N LEU A 156 -0.46 -11.68 0.12
CA LEU A 156 -0.90 -12.83 0.90
C LEU A 156 -0.03 -13.00 2.15
N ALA A 157 1.31 -13.00 1.99
CA ALA A 157 2.23 -13.09 3.12
C ALA A 157 2.08 -11.88 4.06
N GLY A 158 1.94 -10.66 3.51
CA GLY A 158 1.69 -9.44 4.28
C GLY A 158 0.44 -9.54 5.13
N GLY A 159 -0.69 -9.94 4.55
CA GLY A 159 -1.97 -10.09 5.27
C GLY A 159 -1.92 -11.10 6.42
N PHE A 160 -1.20 -12.22 6.25
CA PHE A 160 -0.99 -13.18 7.34
C PHE A 160 -0.12 -12.60 8.47
N ILE A 161 0.95 -11.88 8.12
CA ILE A 161 1.84 -11.25 9.11
C ILE A 161 1.09 -10.15 9.85
N GLU A 162 0.34 -9.32 9.13
CA GLU A 162 -0.45 -8.23 9.72
C GLU A 162 -1.51 -8.77 10.68
N ALA A 163 -2.30 -9.75 10.27
CA ALA A 163 -3.30 -10.39 11.14
C ALA A 163 -2.66 -10.96 12.42
N HIS A 164 -1.51 -11.61 12.28
CA HIS A 164 -0.79 -12.15 13.42
C HIS A 164 -0.28 -11.04 14.35
N MET A 165 0.22 -9.92 13.81
CA MET A 165 0.66 -8.78 14.62
C MET A 165 -0.51 -8.10 15.35
N ILE A 166 -1.67 -7.99 14.71
CA ILE A 166 -2.90 -7.48 15.35
C ILE A 166 -3.27 -8.39 16.54
N GLU A 167 -3.29 -9.71 16.34
CA GLU A 167 -3.60 -10.69 17.40
C GLU A 167 -2.62 -10.59 18.59
N LEU A 168 -1.32 -10.44 18.33
CA LEU A 168 -0.31 -10.26 19.40
C LEU A 168 -0.50 -8.94 20.15
N PHE A 169 -0.89 -7.88 19.44
CA PHE A 169 -1.19 -6.59 20.06
C PHE A 169 -2.42 -6.66 20.95
N GLU A 170 -3.50 -7.30 20.51
CA GLU A 170 -4.72 -7.50 21.29
C GLU A 170 -4.48 -8.34 22.56
N LYS A 171 -3.57 -9.31 22.49
CA LYS A 171 -3.15 -10.13 23.65
C LYS A 171 -2.20 -9.41 24.60
N GLY A 172 -1.72 -8.20 24.26
CA GLY A 172 -0.76 -7.45 25.05
C GLY A 172 0.67 -8.04 25.02
N GLU A 173 0.96 -8.94 24.07
CA GLU A 173 2.26 -9.57 23.90
C GLU A 173 3.24 -8.68 23.09
N LEU A 174 2.72 -7.74 22.31
CA LEU A 174 3.45 -6.68 21.64
C LEU A 174 3.29 -5.38 22.43
N GLN A 175 4.36 -4.96 23.11
CA GLN A 175 4.42 -3.61 23.67
C GLN A 175 4.98 -2.67 22.61
N VAL A 176 4.30 -1.55 22.36
CA VAL A 176 4.90 -0.43 21.61
C VAL A 176 6.07 0.05 22.47
N PRO A 177 7.30 0.10 21.94
CA PRO A 177 8.42 0.61 22.72
C PRO A 177 8.07 2.01 23.22
N GLU A 178 8.14 2.23 24.51
CA GLU A 178 8.13 3.58 25.08
C GLU A 178 9.37 4.30 24.53
N ILE A 179 9.17 5.23 23.60
CA ILE A 179 10.21 6.07 23.03
C ILE A 179 10.29 7.37 23.83
#